data_dec7c619fc0f94e4ec39a11f936b2fc1
#
_entry.id   dec7c619fc0f94e4ec39a11f936b2fc1
#
_cell.length_a   1.000
_cell.length_b   1.000
_cell.length_c   1.000
_cell.angle_alpha   90.00
_cell.angle_beta   90.00
_cell.angle_gamma   90.00
#
_symmetry.space_group_name_H-M   'P 1'
#
loop_
_entity.id
_entity.type
_entity.pdbx_description
1 polymer ?
#
loop_
_entity_poly.entity_id
_entity_poly.type
_entity_poly.pdbx_seq_one_letter_code
_entity_poly.pdbx_strand_id
1 'polypeptide(L)'
;IYGEGWNMPSFVAKEIRASQLNQAKMPHVGHFSDRFREVVRGSNDELSRKGFASGQADLFYQVKCVMAASCMDHVFDSPAKVINYVECHDNHTLWDKNRVCCHGESRDLREKRQIMANAMVLLAQGVPFIHCGQEFGRTKQGLGNTYNCSDNYNRVDYQRRDHHIEIVERTKELIQLRKEHPCFRLSTVEDIEKGVQFDSIYDQVLVYSCQKGDDHCVAFFNPTNIPYDYHLEQEARVLFDDGNSNALETQDIHIASFSVVVCQFGLTA
;
A
#
# COMPACT_ATOMS: atom_id res chain seq x y z
N ILE A 1 -17.34 1.69 12.68
CA ILE A 1 -16.83 0.48 13.40
C ILE A 1 -16.01 -0.33 12.41
N TYR A 2 -14.95 -1.00 12.89
CA TYR A 2 -14.19 -1.97 12.08
C TYR A 2 -13.73 -3.15 12.94
N GLY A 3 -13.45 -4.26 12.30
CA GLY A 3 -12.96 -5.49 12.92
C GLY A 3 -12.19 -6.36 11.92
N GLU A 4 -11.69 -7.48 12.39
CA GLU A 4 -10.86 -8.37 11.56
C GLU A 4 -11.66 -8.99 10.40
N GLY A 5 -12.89 -9.42 10.66
CA GLY A 5 -13.76 -9.98 9.63
C GLY A 5 -13.34 -11.34 9.07
N TRP A 6 -12.52 -12.10 9.80
CA TRP A 6 -12.08 -13.43 9.37
C TRP A 6 -13.22 -14.44 9.44
N ASN A 7 -13.29 -15.30 8.44
CA ASN A 7 -14.27 -16.41 8.44
C ASN A 7 -13.76 -17.58 9.30
N MET A 8 -13.55 -17.32 10.60
CA MET A 8 -13.07 -18.33 11.54
C MET A 8 -14.10 -19.44 11.78
N PRO A 9 -13.66 -20.69 12.02
CA PRO A 9 -14.54 -21.76 12.46
C PRO A 9 -15.31 -21.36 13.72
N SER A 10 -16.62 -21.50 13.71
CA SER A 10 -17.51 -21.21 14.84
C SER A 10 -18.80 -22.02 14.73
N PHE A 11 -19.57 -22.08 15.82
CA PHE A 11 -20.91 -22.69 15.82
C PHE A 11 -21.95 -21.85 15.07
N VAL A 12 -21.62 -20.59 14.72
CA VAL A 12 -22.49 -19.71 13.96
C VAL A 12 -22.51 -20.13 12.49
N ALA A 13 -23.68 -20.22 11.88
CA ALA A 13 -23.84 -20.53 10.47
C ALA A 13 -23.10 -19.49 9.59
N LYS A 14 -22.47 -19.93 8.50
CA LYS A 14 -21.60 -19.09 7.64
C LYS A 14 -22.33 -17.84 7.13
N GLU A 15 -23.63 -17.96 6.85
CA GLU A 15 -24.46 -16.93 6.24
C GLU A 15 -24.75 -15.75 7.20
N ILE A 16 -24.51 -15.94 8.52
CA ILE A 16 -24.76 -14.92 9.55
C ILE A 16 -23.52 -14.56 10.36
N ARG A 17 -22.33 -15.06 9.96
CA ARG A 17 -21.06 -14.67 10.59
C ARG A 17 -20.72 -13.23 10.26
N ALA A 18 -20.20 -12.50 11.24
CA ALA A 18 -19.60 -11.17 11.03
C ALA A 18 -18.23 -11.32 10.34
N SER A 19 -18.23 -11.69 9.06
CA SER A 19 -17.02 -11.89 8.25
C SER A 19 -17.07 -11.06 6.97
N GLN A 20 -15.92 -10.86 6.32
CA GLN A 20 -15.82 -10.17 5.04
C GLN A 20 -16.78 -10.75 3.97
N LEU A 21 -17.01 -12.07 4.00
CA LEU A 21 -17.93 -12.74 3.07
C LEU A 21 -19.38 -12.27 3.19
N ASN A 22 -19.76 -11.73 4.33
CA ASN A 22 -21.07 -11.19 4.62
C ASN A 22 -21.09 -9.67 4.75
N GLN A 23 -20.05 -8.97 4.24
CA GLN A 23 -19.88 -7.53 4.41
C GLN A 23 -21.10 -6.73 3.93
N ALA A 24 -21.79 -7.18 2.88
CA ALA A 24 -22.99 -6.52 2.38
C ALA A 24 -24.14 -6.45 3.41
N LYS A 25 -24.16 -7.37 4.39
CA LYS A 25 -25.14 -7.37 5.51
C LYS A 25 -24.73 -6.45 6.66
N MET A 26 -23.54 -5.86 6.60
CA MET A 26 -22.96 -5.01 7.64
C MET A 26 -22.57 -3.65 7.07
N PRO A 27 -23.52 -2.77 6.74
CA PRO A 27 -23.26 -1.53 5.98
C PRO A 27 -22.32 -0.55 6.67
N HIS A 28 -22.17 -0.63 8.00
CA HIS A 28 -21.35 0.30 8.79
C HIS A 28 -20.13 -0.35 9.45
N VAL A 29 -19.70 -1.53 8.96
CA VAL A 29 -18.56 -2.26 9.52
C VAL A 29 -17.48 -2.42 8.46
N GLY A 30 -16.31 -1.91 8.75
CA GLY A 30 -15.10 -2.11 7.96
C GLY A 30 -14.36 -3.39 8.40
N HIS A 31 -13.61 -3.97 7.47
CA HIS A 31 -12.85 -5.20 7.69
C HIS A 31 -11.40 -5.03 7.24
N PHE A 32 -10.47 -5.60 7.99
CA PHE A 32 -9.09 -5.70 7.57
C PHE A 32 -8.97 -6.54 6.30
N SER A 33 -8.38 -5.98 5.25
CA SER A 33 -8.21 -6.64 3.96
C SER A 33 -6.94 -7.51 3.97
N ASP A 34 -7.07 -8.79 4.32
CA ASP A 34 -5.99 -9.77 4.16
C ASP A 34 -5.55 -9.89 2.70
N ARG A 35 -6.47 -9.72 1.76
CA ARG A 35 -6.16 -9.67 0.33
C ARG A 35 -5.18 -8.55 -0.01
N PHE A 36 -5.38 -7.32 0.52
CA PHE A 36 -4.44 -6.22 0.35
C PHE A 36 -3.05 -6.58 0.90
N ARG A 37 -3.02 -7.11 2.12
CA ARG A 37 -1.77 -7.54 2.77
C ARG A 37 -1.03 -8.59 1.93
N GLU A 38 -1.71 -9.66 1.50
CA GLU A 38 -1.10 -10.75 0.74
C GLU A 38 -0.57 -10.28 -0.63
N VAL A 39 -1.31 -9.41 -1.32
CA VAL A 39 -0.91 -8.90 -2.63
C VAL A 39 0.26 -7.93 -2.52
N VAL A 40 0.25 -7.02 -1.54
CA VAL A 40 1.28 -5.97 -1.41
C VAL A 40 2.54 -6.51 -0.73
N ARG A 41 2.39 -7.16 0.43
CA ARG A 41 3.51 -7.64 1.26
C ARG A 41 3.99 -9.04 0.87
N GLY A 42 3.08 -9.87 0.40
CA GLY A 42 3.29 -11.31 0.19
C GLY A 42 2.69 -12.16 1.30
N SER A 43 2.76 -13.49 1.11
CA SER A 43 2.06 -14.45 1.94
C SER A 43 2.39 -14.35 3.42
N ASN A 44 1.34 -14.50 4.22
CA ASN A 44 1.46 -14.60 5.67
C ASN A 44 1.90 -16.00 6.12
N ASP A 45 1.45 -17.02 5.41
CA ASP A 45 1.71 -18.42 5.76
C ASP A 45 3.06 -18.92 5.21
N GLU A 46 3.46 -18.40 4.05
CA GLU A 46 4.74 -18.71 3.40
C GLU A 46 5.63 -17.47 3.36
N LEU A 47 6.54 -17.33 4.33
CA LEU A 47 7.35 -16.12 4.49
C LEU A 47 8.30 -15.85 3.31
N SER A 48 8.70 -16.85 2.55
CA SER A 48 9.53 -16.70 1.35
C SER A 48 8.75 -16.11 0.16
N ARG A 49 7.43 -16.26 0.11
CA ARG A 49 6.59 -15.81 -1.00
C ARG A 49 6.44 -14.29 -0.97
N LYS A 50 6.90 -13.66 -2.03
CA LYS A 50 6.88 -12.21 -2.22
C LYS A 50 5.46 -11.69 -2.53
N GLY A 51 5.25 -10.40 -2.26
CA GLY A 51 4.18 -9.61 -2.82
C GLY A 51 4.72 -8.56 -3.79
N PHE A 52 3.86 -7.70 -4.30
CA PHE A 52 4.23 -6.68 -5.28
C PHE A 52 5.34 -5.76 -4.76
N ALA A 53 5.19 -5.17 -3.58
CA ALA A 53 6.20 -4.27 -3.01
C ALA A 53 7.54 -4.96 -2.72
N SER A 54 7.55 -6.29 -2.59
CA SER A 54 8.78 -7.08 -2.43
C SER A 54 9.32 -7.67 -3.74
N GLY A 55 8.77 -7.26 -4.91
CA GLY A 55 9.32 -7.56 -6.22
C GLY A 55 8.59 -8.65 -7.03
N GLN A 56 7.36 -9.00 -6.65
CA GLN A 56 6.49 -9.91 -7.42
C GLN A 56 5.65 -9.09 -8.41
N ALA A 57 6.23 -8.71 -9.54
CA ALA A 57 5.60 -7.79 -10.50
C ALA A 57 4.41 -8.43 -11.27
N ASP A 58 4.36 -9.75 -11.43
CA ASP A 58 3.30 -10.49 -12.13
C ASP A 58 1.95 -10.53 -11.38
N LEU A 59 1.84 -9.83 -10.25
CA LEU A 59 0.59 -9.63 -9.50
C LEU A 59 -0.26 -8.46 -10.02
N PHE A 60 -0.03 -7.99 -11.24
CA PHE A 60 -0.62 -6.75 -11.76
C PHE A 60 -2.15 -6.69 -11.63
N TYR A 61 -2.86 -7.75 -12.02
CA TYR A 61 -4.33 -7.79 -11.88
C TYR A 61 -4.77 -7.68 -10.41
N GLN A 62 -4.14 -8.44 -9.53
CA GLN A 62 -4.47 -8.44 -8.10
C GLN A 62 -4.18 -7.10 -7.45
N VAL A 63 -3.08 -6.45 -7.84
CA VAL A 63 -2.72 -5.12 -7.34
C VAL A 63 -3.75 -4.08 -7.76
N LYS A 64 -4.22 -4.07 -9.01
CA LYS A 64 -5.31 -3.19 -9.45
C LYS A 64 -6.55 -3.33 -8.57
N CYS A 65 -6.97 -4.57 -8.32
CA CYS A 65 -8.14 -4.83 -7.48
C CYS A 65 -7.97 -4.23 -6.07
N VAL A 66 -6.85 -4.51 -5.40
CA VAL A 66 -6.65 -4.04 -4.01
C VAL A 66 -6.40 -2.54 -3.92
N MET A 67 -5.73 -1.93 -4.90
CA MET A 67 -5.55 -0.47 -4.97
C MET A 67 -6.88 0.27 -5.17
N ALA A 68 -7.86 -0.37 -5.82
CA ALA A 68 -9.24 0.10 -5.95
C ALA A 68 -10.15 -0.33 -4.76
N ALA A 69 -9.58 -0.62 -3.58
CA ALA A 69 -10.29 -1.09 -2.39
C ALA A 69 -11.12 -2.38 -2.63
N SER A 70 -10.71 -3.23 -3.57
CA SER A 70 -11.47 -4.42 -3.99
C SER A 70 -12.96 -4.12 -4.31
N CYS A 71 -13.24 -2.89 -4.80
CA CYS A 71 -14.57 -2.46 -5.21
C CYS A 71 -14.82 -2.75 -6.69
N MET A 72 -13.80 -2.59 -7.55
CA MET A 72 -13.94 -2.83 -9.00
C MET A 72 -14.21 -4.30 -9.35
N ASP A 73 -13.82 -5.24 -8.51
CA ASP A 73 -14.10 -6.67 -8.63
C ASP A 73 -15.23 -7.13 -7.69
N HIS A 74 -15.99 -6.17 -7.13
CA HIS A 74 -17.20 -6.36 -6.34
C HIS A 74 -17.04 -7.22 -5.08
N VAL A 75 -15.83 -7.32 -4.52
CA VAL A 75 -15.60 -7.99 -3.23
C VAL A 75 -16.16 -7.14 -2.09
N PHE A 76 -16.03 -5.81 -2.18
CA PHE A 76 -16.64 -4.87 -1.27
C PHE A 76 -17.58 -3.91 -2.00
N ASP A 77 -18.67 -3.52 -1.35
CA ASP A 77 -19.67 -2.59 -1.86
C ASP A 77 -19.42 -1.12 -1.44
N SER A 78 -18.34 -0.87 -0.71
CA SER A 78 -17.93 0.48 -0.31
C SER A 78 -16.44 0.51 0.08
N PRO A 79 -15.68 1.50 -0.38
CA PRO A 79 -14.29 1.67 0.04
C PRO A 79 -14.15 1.95 1.54
N ALA A 80 -15.16 2.52 2.19
CA ALA A 80 -15.15 2.76 3.64
C ALA A 80 -15.15 1.48 4.49
N LYS A 81 -15.44 0.33 3.87
CA LYS A 81 -15.43 -0.98 4.54
C LYS A 81 -14.09 -1.71 4.43
N VAL A 82 -13.13 -1.18 3.68
CA VAL A 82 -11.86 -1.84 3.38
C VAL A 82 -10.74 -1.19 4.16
N ILE A 83 -10.17 -1.91 5.13
CA ILE A 83 -9.00 -1.45 5.89
C ILE A 83 -7.75 -2.01 5.21
N ASN A 84 -7.04 -1.16 4.47
CA ASN A 84 -5.80 -1.51 3.79
C ASN A 84 -4.63 -1.52 4.78
N TYR A 85 -3.90 -2.61 4.83
CA TYR A 85 -2.76 -2.76 5.72
C TYR A 85 -1.75 -3.75 5.16
N VAL A 86 -0.52 -3.68 5.64
CA VAL A 86 0.55 -4.64 5.31
C VAL A 86 1.12 -5.34 6.54
N GLU A 87 0.93 -4.76 7.72
CA GLU A 87 1.26 -5.36 9.02
C GLU A 87 0.32 -4.86 10.11
N CYS A 88 0.20 -5.64 11.17
CA CYS A 88 -0.50 -5.27 12.40
C CYS A 88 0.24 -5.88 13.60
N HIS A 89 -0.40 -5.93 14.78
CA HIS A 89 0.19 -6.56 15.96
C HIS A 89 0.41 -8.06 15.78
N ASP A 90 -0.43 -8.74 14.99
CA ASP A 90 -0.29 -10.15 14.65
C ASP A 90 0.79 -10.40 13.60
N ASN A 91 1.29 -11.62 13.56
CA ASN A 91 2.23 -12.10 12.56
C ASN A 91 3.54 -11.29 12.48
N HIS A 92 4.27 -11.42 11.39
CA HIS A 92 5.54 -10.71 11.18
C HIS A 92 5.29 -9.26 10.77
N THR A 93 6.18 -8.35 11.22
CA THR A 93 6.23 -7.01 10.65
C THR A 93 6.65 -7.06 9.18
N LEU A 94 6.35 -6.01 8.43
CA LEU A 94 6.78 -5.88 7.03
C LEU A 94 8.32 -5.95 6.91
N TRP A 95 9.01 -5.29 7.82
CA TRP A 95 10.48 -5.33 7.88
C TRP A 95 11.03 -6.74 8.06
N ASP A 96 10.46 -7.51 9.00
CA ASP A 96 10.91 -8.89 9.25
C ASP A 96 10.54 -9.82 8.10
N LYS A 97 9.37 -9.63 7.49
CA LYS A 97 8.95 -10.35 6.28
C LYS A 97 9.93 -10.10 5.14
N ASN A 98 10.28 -8.84 4.87
CA ASN A 98 11.23 -8.48 3.80
C ASN A 98 12.63 -9.06 4.05
N ARG A 99 13.07 -9.22 5.31
CA ARG A 99 14.33 -9.90 5.62
C ARG A 99 14.35 -11.36 5.18
N VAL A 100 13.20 -12.01 5.14
CA VAL A 100 13.08 -13.41 4.71
C VAL A 100 12.90 -13.51 3.19
N CYS A 101 11.87 -12.85 2.63
CA CYS A 101 11.54 -12.99 1.21
C CYS A 101 12.52 -12.24 0.28
N CYS A 102 13.26 -11.27 0.80
CA CYS A 102 14.27 -10.49 0.09
C CYS A 102 15.65 -10.69 0.73
N HIS A 103 15.96 -11.92 1.09
CA HIS A 103 17.23 -12.27 1.73
C HIS A 103 18.43 -11.82 0.88
N GLY A 104 19.42 -11.24 1.53
CA GLY A 104 20.65 -10.75 0.87
C GLY A 104 20.56 -9.31 0.35
N GLU A 105 19.38 -8.68 0.34
CA GLU A 105 19.26 -7.27 -0.01
C GLU A 105 19.89 -6.35 1.05
N SER A 106 20.43 -5.21 0.58
CA SER A 106 20.98 -4.17 1.44
C SER A 106 19.90 -3.58 2.36
N ARG A 107 20.34 -2.84 3.37
CA ARG A 107 19.43 -2.06 4.22
C ARG A 107 18.65 -1.03 3.40
N ASP A 108 19.32 -0.26 2.55
CA ASP A 108 18.73 0.82 1.76
C ASP A 108 17.62 0.28 0.82
N LEU A 109 17.87 -0.87 0.19
CA LEU A 109 16.86 -1.50 -0.65
C LEU A 109 15.64 -1.96 0.16
N ARG A 110 15.85 -2.45 1.37
CA ARG A 110 14.76 -2.84 2.27
C ARG A 110 13.96 -1.63 2.75
N GLU A 111 14.61 -0.48 2.95
CA GLU A 111 13.93 0.80 3.24
C GLU A 111 13.08 1.26 2.06
N LYS A 112 13.57 1.17 0.82
CA LYS A 112 12.77 1.45 -0.38
C LYS A 112 11.53 0.55 -0.49
N ARG A 113 11.66 -0.74 -0.21
CA ARG A 113 10.50 -1.64 -0.18
C ARG A 113 9.49 -1.29 0.92
N GLN A 114 9.97 -0.81 2.07
CA GLN A 114 9.12 -0.33 3.16
C GLN A 114 8.35 0.93 2.73
N ILE A 115 9.03 1.89 2.11
CA ILE A 115 8.43 3.12 1.57
C ILE A 115 7.39 2.79 0.50
N MET A 116 7.70 1.90 -0.43
CA MET A 116 6.74 1.47 -1.46
C MET A 116 5.47 0.85 -0.86
N ALA A 117 5.60 -0.05 0.11
CA ALA A 117 4.45 -0.66 0.75
C ALA A 117 3.62 0.37 1.54
N ASN A 118 4.28 1.31 2.24
CA ASN A 118 3.62 2.43 2.92
C ASN A 118 2.87 3.33 1.91
N ALA A 119 3.49 3.62 0.77
CA ALA A 119 2.87 4.40 -0.30
C ALA A 119 1.62 3.68 -0.85
N MET A 120 1.69 2.37 -1.10
CA MET A 120 0.52 1.61 -1.54
C MET A 120 -0.61 1.63 -0.52
N VAL A 121 -0.33 1.49 0.78
CA VAL A 121 -1.35 1.62 1.84
C VAL A 121 -1.98 3.00 1.85
N LEU A 122 -1.15 4.05 1.75
CA LEU A 122 -1.60 5.44 1.89
C LEU A 122 -2.28 5.99 0.63
N LEU A 123 -1.91 5.53 -0.57
CA LEU A 123 -2.45 6.04 -1.83
C LEU A 123 -3.61 5.20 -2.38
N ALA A 124 -3.77 3.94 -1.95
CA ALA A 124 -4.91 3.12 -2.35
C ALA A 124 -6.25 3.73 -1.90
N GLN A 125 -7.31 3.44 -2.65
CA GLN A 125 -8.68 3.70 -2.20
C GLN A 125 -9.00 2.85 -0.97
N GLY A 126 -9.93 3.30 -0.14
CA GLY A 126 -10.25 2.65 1.13
C GLY A 126 -9.63 3.34 2.34
N VAL A 127 -9.59 2.67 3.47
CA VAL A 127 -9.12 3.20 4.76
C VAL A 127 -7.70 2.71 5.02
N PRO A 128 -6.69 3.59 5.06
CA PRO A 128 -5.33 3.19 5.35
C PRO A 128 -5.15 2.86 6.84
N PHE A 129 -4.43 1.79 7.13
CA PHE A 129 -4.01 1.43 8.47
C PHE A 129 -2.48 1.27 8.51
N ILE A 130 -1.83 2.04 9.36
CA ILE A 130 -0.38 1.96 9.62
C ILE A 130 -0.17 1.45 11.04
N HIS A 131 0.49 0.32 11.18
CA HIS A 131 0.89 -0.23 12.47
C HIS A 131 1.95 0.65 13.12
N CYS A 132 1.83 0.89 14.43
CA CYS A 132 2.79 1.72 15.17
C CYS A 132 4.22 1.18 15.03
N GLY A 133 5.11 1.97 14.45
CA GLY A 133 6.49 1.62 14.13
C GLY A 133 6.70 1.13 12.68
N GLN A 134 5.64 0.91 11.90
CA GLN A 134 5.76 0.58 10.48
C GLN A 134 6.51 1.70 9.73
N GLU A 135 6.28 2.95 10.09
CA GLU A 135 6.89 4.15 9.53
C GLU A 135 8.40 4.27 9.76
N PHE A 136 8.99 3.38 10.55
CA PHE A 136 10.45 3.27 10.72
C PHE A 136 10.96 1.81 10.70
N GLY A 137 10.21 0.92 10.04
CA GLY A 137 10.62 -0.45 9.86
C GLY A 137 10.74 -1.23 11.17
N ARG A 138 9.72 -1.13 12.06
CA ARG A 138 9.63 -1.90 13.30
C ARG A 138 9.95 -3.37 13.08
N THR A 139 10.68 -3.97 14.00
CA THR A 139 11.03 -5.39 13.98
C THR A 139 10.57 -6.08 15.26
N LYS A 140 10.10 -7.30 15.14
CA LYS A 140 9.92 -8.26 16.24
C LYS A 140 11.04 -9.31 16.25
N GLN A 141 12.21 -8.92 15.72
CA GLN A 141 13.42 -9.76 15.61
C GLN A 141 13.19 -11.04 14.80
N GLY A 142 12.28 -10.99 13.82
CA GLY A 142 11.92 -12.12 12.96
C GLY A 142 10.86 -13.05 13.54
N LEU A 143 10.28 -12.72 14.69
CA LEU A 143 9.17 -13.50 15.26
C LEU A 143 7.82 -13.04 14.69
N GLY A 144 6.90 -13.97 14.55
CA GLY A 144 5.53 -13.72 14.12
C GLY A 144 4.62 -13.26 15.26
N ASN A 145 3.80 -14.15 15.76
CA ASN A 145 2.89 -13.87 16.86
C ASN A 145 3.66 -13.78 18.19
N THR A 146 3.71 -12.58 18.75
CA THR A 146 4.49 -12.26 19.96
C THR A 146 3.64 -11.78 21.12
N TYR A 147 2.30 -11.93 21.03
CA TYR A 147 1.35 -11.44 22.04
C TYR A 147 1.64 -11.91 23.47
N ASN A 148 2.23 -13.08 23.62
CA ASN A 148 2.62 -13.68 24.91
C ASN A 148 4.15 -13.67 25.16
N CYS A 149 4.91 -12.93 24.33
CA CYS A 149 6.35 -12.78 24.51
C CYS A 149 6.66 -11.54 25.36
N SER A 150 7.92 -11.44 25.79
CA SER A 150 8.39 -10.30 26.58
C SER A 150 8.38 -8.98 25.82
N ASP A 151 8.45 -7.87 26.55
CA ASP A 151 8.52 -6.51 25.99
C ASP A 151 9.73 -6.29 25.07
N ASN A 152 10.77 -7.11 25.19
CA ASN A 152 11.91 -7.05 24.26
C ASN A 152 11.53 -7.21 22.79
N TYR A 153 10.45 -7.93 22.50
CA TYR A 153 9.92 -8.12 21.15
C TYR A 153 8.78 -7.16 20.82
N ASN A 154 8.02 -6.76 21.83
CA ASN A 154 6.77 -6.02 21.64
C ASN A 154 6.92 -4.51 21.78
N ARG A 155 7.96 -4.02 22.44
CA ARG A 155 8.21 -2.59 22.60
C ARG A 155 8.37 -1.87 21.26
N VAL A 156 7.97 -0.60 21.24
CA VAL A 156 8.27 0.32 20.15
C VAL A 156 9.64 0.94 20.42
N ASP A 157 10.61 0.62 19.57
CA ASP A 157 11.99 1.09 19.72
C ASP A 157 12.19 2.43 18.97
N TYR A 158 12.08 3.54 19.70
CA TYR A 158 12.25 4.87 19.13
C TYR A 158 13.71 5.21 18.74
N GLN A 159 14.71 4.51 19.27
CA GLN A 159 16.09 4.66 18.79
C GLN A 159 16.23 4.12 17.37
N ARG A 160 15.48 3.07 17.04
CA ARG A 160 15.40 2.54 15.70
C ARG A 160 14.83 3.56 14.70
N ARG A 161 13.88 4.38 15.13
CA ARG A 161 13.32 5.48 14.31
C ARG A 161 14.43 6.43 13.84
N ASP A 162 15.35 6.79 14.71
CA ASP A 162 16.42 7.74 14.37
C ASP A 162 17.40 7.16 13.33
N HIS A 163 17.53 5.83 13.29
CA HIS A 163 18.31 5.13 12.28
C HIS A 163 17.60 4.95 10.92
N HIS A 164 16.28 5.12 10.89
CA HIS A 164 15.41 4.95 9.72
C HIS A 164 14.56 6.20 9.47
N ILE A 165 15.12 7.37 9.76
CA ILE A 165 14.39 8.64 9.71
C ILE A 165 13.84 8.94 8.31
N GLU A 166 14.51 8.47 7.26
CA GLU A 166 14.06 8.66 5.89
C GLU A 166 12.70 8.01 5.65
N ILE A 167 12.46 6.78 6.12
CA ILE A 167 11.16 6.14 5.98
C ILE A 167 10.07 6.97 6.68
N VAL A 168 10.40 7.57 7.83
CA VAL A 168 9.47 8.43 8.58
C VAL A 168 9.10 9.66 7.77
N GLU A 169 10.09 10.38 7.23
CA GLU A 169 9.84 11.59 6.46
C GLU A 169 9.06 11.28 5.17
N ARG A 170 9.42 10.23 4.43
CA ARG A 170 8.65 9.78 3.27
C ARG A 170 7.22 9.37 3.62
N THR A 171 7.02 8.72 4.76
CA THR A 171 5.67 8.37 5.24
C THR A 171 4.84 9.62 5.57
N LYS A 172 5.46 10.65 6.17
CA LYS A 172 4.79 11.95 6.42
C LYS A 172 4.38 12.65 5.12
N GLU A 173 5.27 12.69 4.14
CA GLU A 173 4.98 13.26 2.81
C GLU A 173 3.77 12.55 2.17
N LEU A 174 3.75 11.22 2.18
CA LEU A 174 2.64 10.43 1.66
C LEU A 174 1.31 10.66 2.42
N ILE A 175 1.36 10.82 3.73
CA ILE A 175 0.18 11.16 4.54
C ILE A 175 -0.33 12.55 4.16
N GLN A 176 0.56 13.53 4.00
CA GLN A 176 0.21 14.88 3.59
C GLN A 176 -0.40 14.89 2.19
N LEU A 177 0.24 14.21 1.24
CA LEU A 177 -0.26 14.03 -0.12
C LEU A 177 -1.68 13.45 -0.14
N ARG A 178 -1.94 12.36 0.61
CA ARG A 178 -3.28 11.80 0.73
C ARG A 178 -4.30 12.80 1.31
N LYS A 179 -3.89 13.68 2.23
CA LYS A 179 -4.78 14.71 2.82
C LYS A 179 -5.09 15.82 1.82
N GLU A 180 -4.13 16.22 1.02
CA GLU A 180 -4.25 17.32 0.06
C GLU A 180 -5.00 16.89 -1.20
N HIS A 181 -4.87 15.63 -1.61
CA HIS A 181 -5.43 15.10 -2.85
C HIS A 181 -6.63 14.17 -2.58
N PRO A 182 -7.88 14.69 -2.68
CA PRO A 182 -9.09 13.90 -2.47
C PRO A 182 -9.30 12.77 -3.49
N CYS A 183 -8.61 12.78 -4.65
CA CYS A 183 -8.65 11.69 -5.63
C CYS A 183 -8.17 10.34 -5.03
N PHE A 184 -7.30 10.33 -4.01
CA PHE A 184 -6.91 9.13 -3.27
C PHE A 184 -7.91 8.71 -2.17
N ARG A 185 -9.05 9.38 -2.04
CA ARG A 185 -10.06 9.16 -0.99
C ARG A 185 -11.49 9.20 -1.58
N LEU A 186 -11.69 8.48 -2.67
CA LEU A 186 -13.00 8.34 -3.28
C LEU A 186 -13.94 7.59 -2.32
N SER A 187 -15.19 8.01 -2.23
CA SER A 187 -16.09 7.59 -1.16
C SER A 187 -17.10 6.54 -1.58
N THR A 188 -17.30 6.34 -2.86
CA THR A 188 -18.26 5.38 -3.42
C THR A 188 -17.61 4.48 -4.47
N VAL A 189 -18.24 3.34 -4.74
CA VAL A 189 -17.83 2.45 -5.84
C VAL A 189 -17.94 3.16 -7.18
N GLU A 190 -19.01 3.93 -7.39
CA GLU A 190 -19.23 4.69 -8.61
C GLU A 190 -18.12 5.73 -8.87
N ASP A 191 -17.67 6.44 -7.81
CA ASP A 191 -16.52 7.38 -7.92
C ASP A 191 -15.24 6.63 -8.30
N ILE A 192 -15.00 5.44 -7.75
CA ILE A 192 -13.84 4.61 -8.07
C ILE A 192 -13.90 4.13 -9.53
N GLU A 193 -15.03 3.62 -9.97
CA GLU A 193 -15.21 3.15 -11.36
C GLU A 193 -15.01 4.25 -12.39
N LYS A 194 -15.38 5.50 -12.06
CA LYS A 194 -15.21 6.66 -12.94
C LYS A 194 -13.83 7.29 -12.83
N GLY A 195 -13.29 7.38 -11.62
CA GLY A 195 -12.10 8.18 -11.30
C GLY A 195 -10.80 7.39 -11.21
N VAL A 196 -10.82 6.05 -11.22
CA VAL A 196 -9.61 5.23 -11.09
C VAL A 196 -9.32 4.49 -12.38
N GLN A 197 -8.09 4.64 -12.87
CA GLN A 197 -7.60 3.93 -14.03
C GLN A 197 -6.25 3.29 -13.73
N PHE A 198 -5.97 2.18 -14.41
CA PHE A 198 -4.71 1.45 -14.26
C PHE A 198 -4.11 1.14 -15.63
N ASP A 199 -2.81 1.32 -15.69
CA ASP A 199 -1.98 0.90 -16.81
C ASP A 199 -0.69 0.28 -16.28
N SER A 200 0.15 -0.26 -17.15
CA SER A 200 1.45 -0.82 -16.80
C SER A 200 2.51 -0.46 -17.80
N ILE A 201 3.74 -0.32 -17.32
CA ILE A 201 4.91 -0.26 -18.18
C ILE A 201 5.50 -1.67 -18.23
N TYR A 202 5.43 -2.32 -19.42
CA TYR A 202 5.93 -3.67 -19.67
C TYR A 202 5.42 -4.74 -18.66
N ASP A 203 4.18 -4.60 -18.16
CA ASP A 203 3.59 -5.46 -17.13
C ASP A 203 4.40 -5.57 -15.83
N GLN A 204 5.26 -4.60 -15.53
CA GLN A 204 6.14 -4.60 -14.37
C GLN A 204 5.95 -3.40 -13.46
N VAL A 205 5.78 -2.19 -14.03
CA VAL A 205 5.50 -0.97 -13.27
C VAL A 205 4.02 -0.71 -13.27
N LEU A 206 3.42 -0.57 -12.10
CA LEU A 206 2.03 -0.16 -11.98
C LEU A 206 1.91 1.34 -12.23
N VAL A 207 1.04 1.72 -13.14
CA VAL A 207 0.58 3.10 -13.35
C VAL A 207 -0.83 3.19 -12.79
N TYR A 208 -1.01 4.03 -11.78
CA TYR A 208 -2.27 4.20 -11.05
C TYR A 208 -2.71 5.65 -11.14
N SER A 209 -3.75 5.92 -11.91
CA SER A 209 -4.33 7.24 -12.10
C SER A 209 -5.61 7.38 -11.27
N CYS A 210 -5.74 8.51 -10.58
CA CYS A 210 -6.90 8.84 -9.77
C CYS A 210 -7.38 10.25 -10.07
N GLN A 211 -8.69 10.43 -10.27
CA GLN A 211 -9.30 11.74 -10.52
C GLN A 211 -10.54 11.96 -9.66
N LYS A 212 -10.67 13.18 -9.12
CA LYS A 212 -11.88 13.68 -8.47
C LYS A 212 -12.07 15.17 -8.77
N GLY A 213 -12.99 15.49 -9.68
CA GLY A 213 -13.11 16.85 -10.20
C GLY A 213 -11.83 17.29 -10.90
N ASP A 214 -11.26 18.41 -10.49
CA ASP A 214 -10.02 18.96 -11.05
C ASP A 214 -8.75 18.32 -10.43
N ASP A 215 -8.88 17.56 -9.36
CA ASP A 215 -7.75 16.89 -8.73
C ASP A 215 -7.47 15.57 -9.45
N HIS A 216 -6.42 15.57 -10.27
CA HIS A 216 -5.98 14.42 -11.06
C HIS A 216 -4.51 14.11 -10.76
N CYS A 217 -4.27 12.94 -10.16
CA CYS A 217 -2.94 12.43 -9.83
C CYS A 217 -2.66 11.10 -10.53
N VAL A 218 -1.39 10.87 -10.86
CA VAL A 218 -0.89 9.58 -11.34
C VAL A 218 0.27 9.13 -10.46
N ALA A 219 0.26 7.88 -10.02
CA ALA A 219 1.30 7.26 -9.23
C ALA A 219 1.92 6.08 -9.98
N PHE A 220 3.24 6.03 -10.00
CA PHE A 220 4.04 4.96 -10.58
C PHE A 220 4.68 4.15 -9.47
N PHE A 221 4.53 2.84 -9.50
CA PHE A 221 5.15 1.92 -8.55
C PHE A 221 6.02 0.93 -9.28
N ASN A 222 7.33 1.05 -9.12
CA ASN A 222 8.31 0.17 -9.73
C ASN A 222 8.91 -0.80 -8.70
N PRO A 223 8.42 -2.05 -8.61
CA PRO A 223 8.93 -3.03 -7.67
C PRO A 223 10.21 -3.74 -8.17
N THR A 224 10.72 -3.38 -9.35
CA THR A 224 11.83 -4.06 -10.04
C THR A 224 13.17 -3.37 -9.86
N ASN A 225 14.24 -4.05 -10.23
CA ASN A 225 15.59 -3.49 -10.25
C ASN A 225 15.96 -2.78 -11.58
N ILE A 226 14.97 -2.57 -12.45
CA ILE A 226 15.16 -1.91 -13.75
C ILE A 226 14.49 -0.52 -13.64
N PRO A 227 15.18 0.57 -13.94
CA PRO A 227 14.56 1.89 -14.08
C PRO A 227 13.78 1.96 -15.40
N TYR A 228 12.78 2.83 -15.44
CA TYR A 228 11.95 3.07 -16.61
C TYR A 228 11.75 4.57 -16.83
N ASP A 229 11.67 4.98 -18.10
CA ASP A 229 11.27 6.33 -18.48
C ASP A 229 9.85 6.28 -19.05
N TYR A 230 9.04 7.26 -18.69
CA TYR A 230 7.65 7.37 -19.12
C TYR A 230 7.35 8.79 -19.55
N HIS A 231 6.84 8.95 -20.78
CA HIS A 231 6.45 10.24 -21.31
C HIS A 231 4.95 10.48 -21.08
N LEU A 232 4.63 11.55 -20.36
CA LEU A 232 3.25 11.99 -20.10
C LEU A 232 2.71 12.77 -21.31
N GLU A 233 1.41 12.68 -21.56
CA GLU A 233 0.76 13.44 -22.63
C GLU A 233 0.77 14.96 -22.39
N GLN A 234 0.89 15.38 -21.13
CA GLN A 234 0.96 16.78 -20.71
C GLN A 234 1.92 16.94 -19.54
N GLU A 235 2.38 18.16 -19.34
CA GLU A 235 3.24 18.49 -18.21
C GLU A 235 2.52 18.24 -16.87
N ALA A 236 3.25 17.67 -15.90
CA ALA A 236 2.74 17.37 -14.58
C ALA A 236 3.72 17.84 -13.51
N ARG A 237 3.18 18.22 -12.37
CA ARG A 237 3.95 18.53 -11.17
C ARG A 237 4.28 17.26 -10.41
N VAL A 238 5.55 17.05 -10.12
CA VAL A 238 6.00 15.94 -9.26
C VAL A 238 5.72 16.29 -7.80
N LEU A 239 4.87 15.48 -7.15
CA LEU A 239 4.46 15.65 -5.76
C LEU A 239 5.30 14.81 -4.80
N PHE A 240 5.75 13.64 -5.27
CA PHE A 240 6.54 12.70 -4.50
C PHE A 240 7.46 11.91 -5.45
N ASP A 241 8.72 11.77 -5.06
CA ASP A 241 9.70 10.96 -5.79
C ASP A 241 10.75 10.44 -4.80
N ASP A 242 10.68 9.15 -4.44
CA ASP A 242 11.67 8.55 -3.54
C ASP A 242 12.98 8.19 -4.24
N GLY A 243 13.03 8.26 -5.56
CA GLY A 243 14.25 8.18 -6.38
C GLY A 243 14.97 9.52 -6.53
N ASN A 244 14.28 10.65 -6.28
CA ASN A 244 14.76 12.04 -6.43
C ASN A 244 15.36 12.32 -7.81
N SER A 245 14.79 11.75 -8.87
CA SER A 245 15.36 11.78 -10.23
C SER A 245 14.68 12.80 -11.14
N ASN A 246 13.49 13.29 -10.75
CA ASN A 246 12.65 14.12 -11.60
C ASN A 246 12.76 15.61 -11.28
N ALA A 247 12.57 16.45 -12.32
CA ALA A 247 12.31 17.87 -12.13
C ALA A 247 10.96 18.09 -11.45
N LEU A 248 10.75 19.26 -10.83
CA LEU A 248 9.50 19.61 -10.16
C LEU A 248 8.29 19.60 -11.11
N GLU A 249 8.50 20.04 -12.36
CA GLU A 249 7.52 20.04 -13.43
C GLU A 249 8.17 19.41 -14.67
N THR A 250 7.50 18.41 -15.25
CA THR A 250 8.06 17.66 -16.40
C THR A 250 6.99 16.84 -17.09
N GLN A 251 7.24 16.50 -18.37
CA GLN A 251 6.53 15.45 -19.10
C GLN A 251 7.29 14.12 -19.12
N ASP A 252 8.61 14.17 -18.89
CA ASP A 252 9.45 12.97 -18.91
C ASP A 252 9.71 12.52 -17.47
N ILE A 253 9.06 11.45 -17.08
CA ILE A 253 9.17 10.86 -15.75
C ILE A 253 10.20 9.74 -15.76
N HIS A 254 11.26 9.90 -14.96
CA HIS A 254 12.19 8.83 -14.66
C HIS A 254 11.73 8.07 -13.42
N ILE A 255 11.44 6.79 -13.57
CA ILE A 255 10.98 5.91 -12.49
C ILE A 255 12.16 5.01 -12.11
N ALA A 256 12.88 5.41 -11.09
CA ALA A 256 14.07 4.67 -10.62
C ALA A 256 13.71 3.22 -10.21
N SER A 257 14.70 2.36 -10.09
CA SER A 257 14.50 1.01 -9.56
C SER A 257 14.00 1.05 -8.12
N PHE A 258 13.03 0.21 -7.79
CA PHE A 258 12.41 0.10 -6.45
C PHE A 258 11.88 1.44 -5.92
N SER A 259 11.22 2.21 -6.76
CA SER A 259 10.78 3.56 -6.43
C SER A 259 9.28 3.80 -6.64
N VAL A 260 8.81 4.88 -6.05
CA VAL A 260 7.47 5.43 -6.23
C VAL A 260 7.60 6.87 -6.70
N VAL A 261 6.87 7.22 -7.75
CA VAL A 261 6.74 8.61 -8.22
C VAL A 261 5.26 8.97 -8.25
N VAL A 262 4.89 10.16 -7.76
CA VAL A 262 3.52 10.67 -7.84
C VAL A 262 3.54 12.04 -8.48
N CYS A 263 2.68 12.21 -9.49
CA CYS A 263 2.54 13.46 -10.23
C CYS A 263 1.09 13.94 -10.19
N GLN A 264 0.88 15.25 -10.33
CA GLN A 264 -0.41 15.90 -10.46
C GLN A 264 -0.49 16.60 -11.82
N PHE A 265 -1.62 16.39 -12.52
CA PHE A 265 -1.97 17.12 -13.74
C PHE A 265 -2.81 18.37 -13.42
N GLY A 266 -2.85 19.30 -14.40
CA GLY A 266 -3.88 20.34 -14.42
C GLY A 266 -3.62 21.55 -13.56
N LEU A 267 -2.36 21.91 -13.34
CA LEU A 267 -2.01 23.25 -12.88
C LEU A 267 -2.18 24.26 -14.03
N THR A 268 -3.42 24.57 -14.41
CA THR A 268 -3.66 25.84 -15.12
C THR A 268 -3.39 26.96 -14.12
N ALA A 269 -2.42 27.79 -14.47
CA ALA A 269 -2.03 28.99 -13.75
C ALA A 269 -3.21 29.92 -13.47
#